data_f08b674a7b2b01e9372bb4d7efb3d113
#
_entry.id   f08b674a7b2b01e9372bb4d7efb3d113
#
_cell.length_a   1.000
_cell.length_b   1.000
_cell.length_c   1.000
_cell.angle_alpha   90.00
_cell.angle_beta   90.00
_cell.angle_gamma   90.00
#
_symmetry.space_group_name_H-M   'P 1'
#
loop_
_entity.id
_entity.type
_entity.pdbx_description
1 polymer ?
#
loop_
_entity_poly.entity_id
_entity_poly.type
_entity_poly.pdbx_seq_one_letter_code
_entity_poly.pdbx_strand_id
1 'polypeptide(L)'
;MNDLTLRLNSGVSLVVPASLASITTYVLLEQEEWFEKETAFLLRWLRSGMTVIDIGANLGVYSLPLARRVGPHGHVFAYEPASEPRGMLERSRSVNRAENLHVVAAAASDSAREGHLVLGTSSELNSLGGSGAGETVRITSLDAEDGMRGWSSVDFIKIDAEGEEERILDGGQAFFDRHSPLVMFEIKAGDAVNESLRGAFARRGYGVYRLLPGGPVLVPDQPDQPIDGFELNLFAAKPDRAAALARDGFLVESVPDWTPDERARETALDGLRAQAFAADFAPLFTGDIPLDPLYRDGLAGYATWRSPEVPWPERCAALGFACRTLVAACNAAPSLVRFSSLARAAWDAGQRMVCVGALTAFGKLVVSGNMNVNEPFWPAAARFDGISPDGNRAEWLLVSAFEQLERASAFSSTFLRSTIDLDWLCAQPFVSAEMERRRVLQHADAGERTEVPARLCVAADDHLNAEVWRAGLVPNTFIRDVGRITV
;
A
#
# COMPACT_ATOMS: atom_id res chain seq x y z
N MET A 1 11.67 -26.59 9.29
CA MET A 1 10.49 -25.72 9.52
C MET A 1 9.48 -26.04 8.44
N ASN A 2 8.20 -26.10 8.76
CA ASN A 2 7.18 -26.22 7.73
C ASN A 2 7.03 -24.87 7.05
N ASP A 3 7.01 -24.86 5.71
CA ASP A 3 6.79 -23.65 4.92
C ASP A 3 5.33 -23.61 4.46
N LEU A 4 4.79 -22.41 4.27
CA LEU A 4 3.52 -22.18 3.59
C LEU A 4 3.76 -21.65 2.18
N THR A 5 2.87 -21.96 1.26
CA THR A 5 2.82 -21.29 -0.04
C THR A 5 1.53 -20.50 -0.13
N LEU A 6 1.66 -19.17 -0.22
CA LEU A 6 0.54 -18.25 -0.25
C LEU A 6 0.42 -17.60 -1.64
N ARG A 7 -0.80 -17.53 -2.15
CA ARG A 7 -1.12 -16.81 -3.40
C ARG A 7 -1.36 -15.34 -3.09
N LEU A 8 -0.87 -14.47 -3.96
CA LEU A 8 -1.07 -13.02 -3.89
C LEU A 8 -2.03 -12.53 -4.97
N ASN A 9 -2.68 -11.39 -4.72
CA ASN A 9 -3.53 -10.70 -5.69
C ASN A 9 -2.78 -10.33 -6.98
N SER A 10 -1.46 -10.09 -6.90
CA SER A 10 -0.55 -9.92 -8.02
C SER A 10 -0.39 -11.17 -8.90
N GLY A 11 -0.98 -12.29 -8.48
CA GLY A 11 -1.03 -13.56 -9.23
C GLY A 11 0.24 -14.39 -9.17
N VAL A 12 1.10 -14.17 -8.17
CA VAL A 12 2.26 -14.99 -7.83
C VAL A 12 2.02 -15.79 -6.56
N SER A 13 2.89 -16.77 -6.29
CA SER A 13 2.89 -17.55 -5.06
C SER A 13 4.19 -17.33 -4.30
N LEU A 14 4.10 -17.06 -3.01
CA LEU A 14 5.25 -16.93 -2.13
C LEU A 14 5.36 -18.09 -1.16
N VAL A 15 6.58 -18.60 -0.99
CA VAL A 15 6.94 -19.55 0.06
C VAL A 15 7.40 -18.74 1.26
N VAL A 16 6.72 -18.92 2.38
CA VAL A 16 6.94 -18.16 3.62
C VAL A 16 7.06 -19.10 4.83
N PRO A 17 7.66 -18.68 5.95
CA PRO A 17 7.68 -19.48 7.17
C PRO A 17 6.25 -19.76 7.66
N ALA A 18 5.98 -20.99 8.12
CA ALA A 18 4.71 -21.32 8.75
C ALA A 18 4.70 -20.81 10.21
N SER A 19 4.76 -19.48 10.39
CA SER A 19 4.81 -18.82 11.71
C SER A 19 4.16 -17.45 11.66
N LEU A 20 3.28 -17.13 12.62
CA LEU A 20 2.71 -15.79 12.78
C LEU A 20 3.72 -14.78 13.37
N ALA A 21 4.87 -15.25 13.88
CA ALA A 21 5.97 -14.38 14.27
C ALA A 21 6.71 -13.78 13.06
N SER A 22 6.53 -14.33 11.85
CA SER A 22 7.01 -13.71 10.62
C SER A 22 6.02 -12.64 10.16
N ILE A 23 6.48 -11.40 10.10
CA ILE A 23 5.70 -10.25 9.64
C ILE A 23 5.13 -10.53 8.25
N THR A 24 5.98 -10.96 7.31
CA THR A 24 5.55 -11.28 5.94
C THR A 24 4.45 -12.33 5.92
N THR A 25 4.59 -13.43 6.68
CA THR A 25 3.56 -14.47 6.73
C THR A 25 2.23 -13.94 7.27
N TYR A 26 2.29 -13.18 8.36
CA TYR A 26 1.10 -12.60 8.97
C TYR A 26 0.37 -11.66 8.00
N VAL A 27 1.10 -10.72 7.40
CA VAL A 27 0.55 -9.76 6.43
C VAL A 27 -0.09 -10.47 5.24
N LEU A 28 0.58 -11.47 4.68
CA LEU A 28 0.06 -12.19 3.51
C LEU A 28 -1.14 -13.09 3.83
N LEU A 29 -1.22 -13.64 5.05
CA LEU A 29 -2.43 -14.33 5.52
C LEU A 29 -3.59 -13.36 5.74
N GLU A 30 -3.31 -12.13 6.20
CA GLU A 30 -4.31 -11.10 6.47
C GLU A 30 -4.83 -10.46 5.17
N GLN A 31 -3.94 -9.99 4.29
CA GLN A 31 -4.28 -9.11 3.18
C GLN A 31 -4.21 -9.77 1.80
N GLU A 32 -3.54 -10.93 1.69
CA GLU A 32 -3.26 -11.63 0.43
C GLU A 32 -2.48 -10.78 -0.59
N GLU A 33 -1.83 -9.73 -0.10
CA GLU A 33 -0.90 -8.87 -0.81
C GLU A 33 0.02 -8.19 0.23
N TRP A 34 1.15 -7.67 -0.22
CA TRP A 34 1.97 -6.82 0.63
C TRP A 34 1.30 -5.45 0.78
N PHE A 35 1.35 -4.87 1.98
CA PHE A 35 0.59 -3.67 2.33
C PHE A 35 1.02 -2.39 1.60
N GLU A 36 2.20 -2.39 0.97
CA GLU A 36 2.75 -1.23 0.28
C GLU A 36 2.08 -1.04 -1.09
N LYS A 37 1.52 0.15 -1.31
CA LYS A 37 0.76 0.49 -2.52
C LYS A 37 1.63 0.71 -3.74
N GLU A 38 2.93 0.88 -3.53
CA GLU A 38 3.94 1.06 -4.55
C GLU A 38 3.99 -0.13 -5.51
N THR A 39 3.75 -1.34 -5.02
CA THR A 39 3.66 -2.53 -5.89
C THR A 39 2.59 -2.35 -6.97
N ALA A 40 1.41 -1.86 -6.62
CA ALA A 40 0.33 -1.63 -7.60
C ALA A 40 0.70 -0.57 -8.64
N PHE A 41 1.38 0.51 -8.24
CA PHE A 41 1.93 1.52 -9.15
C PHE A 41 2.96 0.90 -10.09
N LEU A 42 3.92 0.16 -9.56
CA LEU A 42 4.98 -0.48 -10.36
C LEU A 42 4.42 -1.47 -11.37
N LEU A 43 3.44 -2.29 -10.99
CA LEU A 43 2.79 -3.24 -11.88
C LEU A 43 2.01 -2.56 -13.03
N ARG A 44 1.58 -1.31 -12.86
CA ARG A 44 0.94 -0.52 -13.93
C ARG A 44 1.97 0.14 -14.84
N TRP A 45 3.04 0.67 -14.27
CA TRP A 45 4.07 1.40 -15.02
C TRP A 45 5.03 0.47 -15.76
N LEU A 46 5.56 -0.58 -15.11
CA LEU A 46 6.53 -1.49 -15.72
C LEU A 46 5.95 -2.19 -16.96
N ARG A 47 6.82 -2.46 -17.92
CA ARG A 47 6.49 -3.10 -19.20
C ARG A 47 7.36 -4.32 -19.42
N SER A 48 6.89 -5.20 -20.32
CA SER A 48 7.68 -6.38 -20.74
C SER A 48 9.02 -5.93 -21.34
N GLY A 49 10.08 -6.64 -20.96
CA GLY A 49 11.45 -6.39 -21.40
C GLY A 49 12.25 -5.41 -20.52
N MET A 50 11.63 -4.77 -19.52
CA MET A 50 12.35 -3.88 -18.59
C MET A 50 13.26 -4.65 -17.65
N THR A 51 14.35 -3.99 -17.19
CA THR A 51 15.27 -4.50 -16.19
C THR A 51 15.04 -3.80 -14.84
N VAL A 52 14.94 -4.60 -13.81
CA VAL A 52 14.62 -4.19 -12.44
C VAL A 52 15.71 -4.69 -11.48
N ILE A 53 16.07 -3.85 -10.52
CA ILE A 53 16.91 -4.24 -9.37
C ILE A 53 16.08 -4.08 -8.09
N ASP A 54 16.10 -5.09 -7.23
CA ASP A 54 15.43 -5.11 -5.93
C ASP A 54 16.50 -5.37 -4.86
N ILE A 55 16.90 -4.31 -4.15
CA ILE A 55 17.87 -4.39 -3.05
C ILE A 55 17.11 -4.53 -1.75
N GLY A 56 17.45 -5.56 -0.95
CA GLY A 56 16.69 -5.98 0.21
C GLY A 56 15.46 -6.80 -0.19
N ALA A 57 15.67 -7.78 -1.08
CA ALA A 57 14.55 -8.53 -1.68
C ALA A 57 13.79 -9.41 -0.69
N ASN A 58 14.40 -9.75 0.44
CA ASN A 58 13.83 -10.58 1.50
C ASN A 58 13.13 -11.84 0.93
N LEU A 59 11.86 -12.08 1.23
CA LEU A 59 11.08 -13.23 0.73
C LEU A 59 10.57 -13.04 -0.71
N GLY A 60 10.76 -11.87 -1.31
CA GLY A 60 10.43 -11.57 -2.71
C GLY A 60 9.05 -10.99 -2.95
N VAL A 61 8.47 -10.31 -1.96
CA VAL A 61 7.16 -9.65 -2.06
C VAL A 61 7.09 -8.62 -3.19
N TYR A 62 8.23 -8.01 -3.53
CA TYR A 62 8.40 -7.17 -4.72
C TYR A 62 8.94 -7.97 -5.92
N SER A 63 10.04 -8.69 -5.72
CA SER A 63 10.77 -9.36 -6.79
C SER A 63 9.90 -10.25 -7.67
N LEU A 64 9.00 -11.05 -7.11
CA LEU A 64 8.19 -12.01 -7.88
C LEU A 64 7.07 -11.33 -8.70
N PRO A 65 6.26 -10.43 -8.15
CA PRO A 65 5.30 -9.66 -8.95
C PRO A 65 5.97 -8.88 -10.09
N LEU A 66 7.14 -8.26 -9.81
CA LEU A 66 7.88 -7.50 -10.82
C LEU A 66 8.46 -8.43 -11.90
N ALA A 67 9.00 -9.61 -11.54
CA ALA A 67 9.49 -10.60 -12.52
C ALA A 67 8.37 -11.08 -13.44
N ARG A 68 7.19 -11.36 -12.89
CA ARG A 68 6.00 -11.69 -13.68
C ARG A 68 5.62 -10.55 -14.64
N ARG A 69 5.67 -9.31 -14.16
CA ARG A 69 5.26 -8.13 -14.93
C ARG A 69 6.18 -7.82 -16.10
N VAL A 70 7.50 -7.88 -15.88
CA VAL A 70 8.46 -7.61 -16.96
C VAL A 70 8.58 -8.78 -17.95
N GLY A 71 8.08 -9.96 -17.57
CA GLY A 71 7.96 -11.11 -18.47
C GLY A 71 9.31 -11.74 -18.88
N PRO A 72 9.31 -12.73 -19.78
CA PRO A 72 10.49 -13.56 -20.06
C PRO A 72 11.62 -12.81 -20.78
N HIS A 73 11.37 -11.64 -21.33
CA HIS A 73 12.39 -10.80 -21.99
C HIS A 73 12.92 -9.69 -21.08
N GLY A 74 12.31 -9.46 -19.91
CA GLY A 74 12.82 -8.57 -18.88
C GLY A 74 13.60 -9.35 -17.82
N HIS A 75 14.26 -8.65 -16.91
CA HIS A 75 15.06 -9.24 -15.86
C HIS A 75 14.80 -8.56 -14.52
N VAL A 76 14.77 -9.35 -13.44
CA VAL A 76 14.78 -8.84 -12.07
C VAL A 76 16.01 -9.38 -11.36
N PHE A 77 16.83 -8.51 -10.80
CA PHE A 77 17.99 -8.85 -9.98
C PHE A 77 17.66 -8.55 -8.53
N ALA A 78 17.43 -9.61 -7.76
CA ALA A 78 17.01 -9.56 -6.35
C ALA A 78 18.22 -9.81 -5.44
N TYR A 79 18.67 -8.76 -4.74
CA TYR A 79 19.80 -8.83 -3.82
C TYR A 79 19.29 -9.11 -2.41
N GLU A 80 19.65 -10.30 -1.88
CA GLU A 80 19.32 -10.74 -0.54
C GLU A 80 20.51 -11.42 0.09
N PRO A 81 21.21 -10.79 1.06
CA PRO A 81 22.38 -11.34 1.71
C PRO A 81 22.07 -12.50 2.65
N ALA A 82 20.97 -12.43 3.43
CA ALA A 82 20.63 -13.41 4.45
C ALA A 82 20.26 -14.77 3.86
N SER A 83 20.81 -15.83 4.39
CA SER A 83 20.67 -17.18 3.82
C SER A 83 19.25 -17.73 3.91
N GLU A 84 18.54 -17.48 5.00
CA GLU A 84 17.19 -18.01 5.25
C GLU A 84 16.14 -17.38 4.31
N PRO A 85 15.94 -16.04 4.29
CA PRO A 85 14.96 -15.41 3.38
C PRO A 85 15.33 -15.66 1.91
N ARG A 86 16.63 -15.61 1.55
CA ARG A 86 17.09 -15.95 0.19
C ARG A 86 16.71 -17.37 -0.22
N GLY A 87 16.83 -18.34 0.69
CA GLY A 87 16.40 -19.70 0.45
C GLY A 87 14.90 -19.83 0.18
N MET A 88 14.07 -19.03 0.82
CA MET A 88 12.63 -18.96 0.58
C MET A 88 12.32 -18.27 -0.75
N LEU A 89 13.02 -17.18 -1.07
CA LEU A 89 12.93 -16.48 -2.36
C LEU A 89 13.26 -17.42 -3.53
N GLU A 90 14.31 -18.24 -3.41
CA GLU A 90 14.66 -19.24 -4.44
C GLU A 90 13.58 -20.34 -4.59
N ARG A 91 12.96 -20.77 -3.49
CA ARG A 91 11.82 -21.70 -3.58
C ARG A 91 10.61 -21.02 -4.23
N SER A 92 10.31 -19.79 -3.87
CA SER A 92 9.25 -18.99 -4.47
C SER A 92 9.48 -18.78 -5.97
N ARG A 93 10.73 -18.47 -6.37
CA ARG A 93 11.14 -18.40 -7.78
C ARG A 93 10.82 -19.69 -8.52
N SER A 94 11.15 -20.85 -7.91
CA SER A 94 10.92 -22.16 -8.51
C SER A 94 9.44 -22.50 -8.65
N VAL A 95 8.63 -22.21 -7.63
CA VAL A 95 7.17 -22.42 -7.66
C VAL A 95 6.51 -21.60 -8.78
N ASN A 96 6.97 -20.37 -9.00
CA ASN A 96 6.46 -19.47 -10.05
C ASN A 96 7.09 -19.71 -11.43
N ARG A 97 8.11 -20.56 -11.54
CA ARG A 97 8.91 -20.72 -12.76
C ARG A 97 9.45 -19.41 -13.30
N ALA A 98 9.89 -18.53 -12.38
CA ALA A 98 10.36 -17.18 -12.71
C ALA A 98 11.85 -17.24 -13.13
N GLU A 99 12.13 -17.72 -14.34
CA GLU A 99 13.50 -17.89 -14.86
C GLU A 99 14.22 -16.55 -15.05
N ASN A 100 13.47 -15.48 -15.24
CA ASN A 100 13.95 -14.10 -15.38
C ASN A 100 14.20 -13.40 -14.03
N LEU A 101 14.01 -14.07 -12.91
CA LEU A 101 14.38 -13.61 -11.56
C LEU A 101 15.75 -14.16 -11.20
N HIS A 102 16.72 -13.28 -11.01
CA HIS A 102 18.11 -13.59 -10.66
C HIS A 102 18.34 -13.27 -9.19
N VAL A 103 18.37 -14.28 -8.33
CA VAL A 103 18.63 -14.10 -6.90
C VAL A 103 20.14 -13.98 -6.67
N VAL A 104 20.55 -12.89 -6.03
CA VAL A 104 21.97 -12.53 -5.81
C VAL A 104 22.27 -12.58 -4.32
N ALA A 105 23.16 -13.49 -3.92
CA ALA A 105 23.61 -13.66 -2.53
C ALA A 105 24.63 -12.56 -2.16
N ALA A 106 24.17 -11.32 -2.05
CA ALA A 106 25.01 -10.18 -1.67
C ALA A 106 24.17 -9.05 -1.07
N ALA A 107 24.78 -8.28 -0.19
CA ALA A 107 24.31 -6.95 0.20
C ALA A 107 24.89 -5.91 -0.75
N ALA A 108 24.15 -4.83 -0.99
CA ALA A 108 24.63 -3.67 -1.72
C ALA A 108 25.16 -2.60 -0.74
N SER A 109 26.24 -1.92 -1.10
CA SER A 109 26.84 -0.84 -0.33
C SER A 109 27.78 0.00 -1.22
N ASP A 110 28.74 0.70 -0.63
CA ASP A 110 29.70 1.58 -1.31
C ASP A 110 30.79 0.86 -2.11
N SER A 111 31.16 -0.35 -1.73
CA SER A 111 32.30 -1.08 -2.32
C SER A 111 32.22 -2.59 -2.13
N ALA A 112 32.92 -3.33 -3.00
CA ALA A 112 32.99 -4.79 -2.93
C ALA A 112 33.93 -5.24 -1.80
N ARG A 113 33.39 -6.06 -0.86
CA ARG A 113 34.10 -6.62 0.30
C ARG A 113 33.32 -7.78 0.91
N GLU A 114 33.89 -8.45 1.87
CA GLU A 114 33.14 -9.27 2.83
C GLU A 114 32.68 -8.41 4.01
N GLY A 115 31.54 -8.74 4.58
CA GLY A 115 31.00 -8.08 5.74
C GLY A 115 30.21 -9.00 6.65
N HIS A 116 29.85 -8.48 7.80
CA HIS A 116 29.00 -9.18 8.77
C HIS A 116 27.58 -8.63 8.71
N LEU A 117 26.60 -9.52 8.47
CA LEU A 117 25.19 -9.23 8.54
C LEU A 117 24.67 -9.64 9.91
N VAL A 118 24.18 -8.71 10.69
CA VAL A 118 23.51 -8.97 11.96
C VAL A 118 22.07 -9.39 11.68
N LEU A 119 21.68 -10.54 12.22
CA LEU A 119 20.30 -11.03 12.06
C LEU A 119 19.41 -10.40 13.12
N GLY A 120 18.34 -9.74 12.68
CA GLY A 120 17.30 -9.15 13.51
C GLY A 120 16.35 -10.21 14.10
N THR A 121 15.35 -9.74 14.84
CA THR A 121 14.28 -10.60 15.37
C THR A 121 13.31 -11.07 14.27
N SER A 122 13.30 -10.39 13.14
CA SER A 122 12.63 -10.79 11.90
C SER A 122 13.54 -10.51 10.71
N SER A 123 13.27 -11.11 9.56
CA SER A 123 14.11 -10.98 8.36
C SER A 123 14.12 -9.55 7.80
N GLU A 124 13.09 -8.78 8.09
CA GLU A 124 12.94 -7.37 7.70
C GLU A 124 13.86 -6.41 8.47
N LEU A 125 14.52 -6.88 9.54
CA LEU A 125 15.38 -6.07 10.42
C LEU A 125 16.86 -6.50 10.37
N ASN A 126 17.26 -7.22 9.33
CA ASN A 126 18.66 -7.63 9.14
C ASN A 126 19.48 -6.44 8.63
N SER A 127 20.60 -6.11 9.28
CA SER A 127 21.43 -4.96 8.94
C SER A 127 22.94 -5.28 8.85
N LEU A 128 23.67 -4.51 8.04
CA LEU A 128 25.13 -4.65 7.94
C LEU A 128 25.84 -3.99 9.12
N GLY A 129 26.84 -4.68 9.65
CA GLY A 129 27.72 -4.17 10.71
C GLY A 129 27.27 -4.52 12.11
N GLY A 130 28.01 -4.08 13.11
CA GLY A 130 27.74 -4.37 14.53
C GLY A 130 28.34 -5.67 15.04
N SER A 131 28.08 -5.96 16.34
CA SER A 131 28.49 -7.17 17.03
C SER A 131 27.22 -7.92 17.48
N GLY A 132 26.95 -9.06 16.89
CA GLY A 132 25.77 -9.88 17.20
C GLY A 132 25.84 -11.24 16.49
N ALA A 133 24.83 -12.07 16.72
CA ALA A 133 24.65 -13.28 15.92
C ALA A 133 24.37 -12.90 14.47
N GLY A 134 25.03 -13.52 13.52
CA GLY A 134 24.86 -13.15 12.11
C GLY A 134 25.64 -14.03 11.15
N GLU A 135 25.70 -13.60 9.92
CA GLU A 135 26.32 -14.30 8.80
C GLU A 135 27.43 -13.46 8.16
N THR A 136 28.49 -14.13 7.68
CA THR A 136 29.43 -13.47 6.76
C THR A 136 28.81 -13.45 5.37
N VAL A 137 28.72 -12.26 4.78
CA VAL A 137 28.07 -12.07 3.50
C VAL A 137 28.97 -11.30 2.52
N ARG A 138 28.77 -11.54 1.24
CA ARG A 138 29.39 -10.73 0.18
C ARG A 138 28.68 -9.38 0.16
N ILE A 139 29.47 -8.31 0.10
CA ILE A 139 29.01 -6.96 -0.16
C ILE A 139 29.49 -6.56 -1.55
N THR A 140 28.68 -5.81 -2.28
CA THR A 140 28.99 -5.34 -3.62
C THR A 140 28.52 -3.88 -3.80
N SER A 141 28.96 -3.22 -4.87
CA SER A 141 28.43 -1.91 -5.25
C SER A 141 27.71 -1.99 -6.61
N LEU A 142 26.83 -1.03 -6.87
CA LEU A 142 26.10 -0.99 -8.15
C LEU A 142 27.03 -0.81 -9.34
N ASP A 143 28.09 0.00 -9.20
CA ASP A 143 29.10 0.20 -10.25
C ASP A 143 29.85 -1.09 -10.55
N ALA A 144 30.20 -1.88 -9.53
CA ALA A 144 30.87 -3.18 -9.69
C ALA A 144 29.96 -4.21 -10.37
N GLU A 145 28.67 -4.25 -9.97
CA GLU A 145 27.68 -5.15 -10.57
C GLU A 145 27.37 -4.78 -12.02
N ASP A 146 27.27 -3.48 -12.36
CA ASP A 146 27.08 -3.01 -13.74
C ASP A 146 28.29 -3.39 -14.62
N GLY A 147 29.50 -3.17 -14.12
CA GLY A 147 30.73 -3.56 -14.81
C GLY A 147 30.82 -5.07 -15.07
N MET A 148 30.37 -5.89 -14.12
CA MET A 148 30.40 -7.36 -14.23
C MET A 148 29.30 -7.89 -15.14
N ARG A 149 28.07 -7.36 -15.04
CA ARG A 149 26.90 -7.87 -15.74
C ARG A 149 26.69 -7.24 -17.11
N GLY A 150 27.19 -6.02 -17.31
CA GLY A 150 27.07 -5.28 -18.57
C GLY A 150 25.61 -4.97 -18.93
N TRP A 151 24.81 -4.52 -17.96
CA TRP A 151 23.42 -4.15 -18.24
C TRP A 151 23.33 -3.12 -19.38
N SER A 152 22.44 -3.34 -20.31
CA SER A 152 22.18 -2.38 -21.39
C SER A 152 21.39 -1.17 -20.89
N SER A 153 20.41 -1.42 -20.01
CA SER A 153 19.60 -0.43 -19.31
C SER A 153 19.10 -1.01 -18.01
N VAL A 154 18.88 -0.19 -17.00
CA VAL A 154 18.11 -0.50 -15.80
C VAL A 154 16.99 0.53 -15.69
N ASP A 155 15.75 0.07 -15.62
CA ASP A 155 14.58 0.94 -15.65
C ASP A 155 14.10 1.34 -14.26
N PHE A 156 14.22 0.41 -13.32
CA PHE A 156 13.76 0.58 -11.94
C PHE A 156 14.72 -0.04 -10.94
N ILE A 157 14.90 0.62 -9.82
CA ILE A 157 15.61 0.09 -8.66
C ILE A 157 14.84 0.40 -7.37
N LYS A 158 14.61 -0.64 -6.54
CA LYS A 158 14.20 -0.49 -5.14
C LYS A 158 15.44 -0.52 -4.27
N ILE A 159 15.54 0.42 -3.34
CA ILE A 159 16.62 0.50 -2.34
C ILE A 159 15.97 0.48 -0.96
N ASP A 160 16.11 -0.65 -0.29
CA ASP A 160 15.60 -0.90 1.05
C ASP A 160 16.64 -1.80 1.75
N ALA A 161 17.60 -1.17 2.39
CA ALA A 161 18.82 -1.83 2.84
C ALA A 161 19.21 -1.49 4.28
N GLU A 162 18.22 -1.14 5.11
CA GLU A 162 18.33 -0.97 6.57
C GLU A 162 19.53 -0.09 6.98
N GLY A 163 19.63 1.11 6.36
CA GLY A 163 20.61 2.14 6.67
C GLY A 163 21.85 2.18 5.76
N GLU A 164 21.91 1.36 4.71
CA GLU A 164 22.97 1.40 3.70
C GLU A 164 22.62 2.28 2.47
N GLU A 165 21.46 2.93 2.44
CA GLU A 165 20.92 3.63 1.26
C GLU A 165 21.90 4.69 0.72
N GLU A 166 22.43 5.56 1.58
CA GLU A 166 23.41 6.59 1.13
C GLU A 166 24.70 5.95 0.58
N ARG A 167 25.19 4.87 1.19
CA ARG A 167 26.37 4.15 0.70
C ARG A 167 26.13 3.47 -0.64
N ILE A 168 24.91 2.95 -0.86
CA ILE A 168 24.51 2.38 -2.15
C ILE A 168 24.55 3.47 -3.23
N LEU A 169 24.09 4.68 -2.91
CA LEU A 169 24.20 5.82 -3.83
C LEU A 169 25.64 6.21 -4.12
N ASP A 170 26.53 6.15 -3.12
CA ASP A 170 27.95 6.44 -3.28
C ASP A 170 28.67 5.39 -4.13
N GLY A 171 28.31 4.09 -3.96
CA GLY A 171 28.86 2.97 -4.72
C GLY A 171 28.24 2.77 -6.10
N GLY A 172 27.31 3.63 -6.52
CA GLY A 172 26.58 3.52 -7.77
C GLY A 172 26.62 4.77 -8.66
N GLN A 173 27.60 5.67 -8.49
CA GLN A 173 27.59 6.95 -9.22
C GLN A 173 27.55 6.76 -10.74
N ALA A 174 28.42 5.92 -11.28
CA ALA A 174 28.46 5.65 -12.73
C ALA A 174 27.21 4.91 -13.21
N PHE A 175 26.70 3.99 -12.41
CA PHE A 175 25.44 3.27 -12.66
C PHE A 175 24.26 4.24 -12.76
N PHE A 176 24.07 5.12 -11.77
CA PHE A 176 22.97 6.08 -11.78
C PHE A 176 23.08 7.12 -12.91
N ASP A 177 24.28 7.48 -13.31
CA ASP A 177 24.53 8.40 -14.43
C ASP A 177 24.23 7.73 -15.78
N ARG A 178 24.56 6.45 -15.92
CA ARG A 178 24.37 5.69 -17.14
C ARG A 178 22.92 5.27 -17.37
N HIS A 179 22.27 4.77 -16.35
CA HIS A 179 20.95 4.10 -16.51
C HIS A 179 19.76 5.02 -16.21
N SER A 180 19.95 6.06 -15.40
CA SER A 180 18.86 6.98 -15.01
C SER A 180 17.56 6.25 -14.61
N PRO A 181 17.61 5.25 -13.69
CA PRO A 181 16.44 4.48 -13.32
C PRO A 181 15.43 5.34 -12.55
N LEU A 182 14.16 4.93 -12.54
CA LEU A 182 13.26 5.31 -11.47
C LEU A 182 13.72 4.59 -10.20
N VAL A 183 13.94 5.34 -9.13
CA VAL A 183 14.37 4.80 -7.84
C VAL A 183 13.21 4.86 -6.87
N MET A 184 12.90 3.77 -6.17
CA MET A 184 12.09 3.75 -4.97
C MET A 184 13.02 3.51 -3.78
N PHE A 185 12.88 4.29 -2.73
CA PHE A 185 13.74 4.17 -1.56
C PHE A 185 12.96 4.33 -0.27
N GLU A 186 13.32 3.53 0.73
CA GLU A 186 12.74 3.66 2.05
C GLU A 186 13.25 4.93 2.73
N ILE A 187 12.30 5.72 3.29
CA ILE A 187 12.65 6.97 4.01
C ILE A 187 12.69 6.78 5.52
N LYS A 188 12.24 5.64 6.03
CA LYS A 188 12.28 5.34 7.45
C LYS A 188 13.49 4.50 7.81
N ALA A 189 14.09 4.84 8.95
CA ALA A 189 15.11 4.05 9.63
C ALA A 189 14.57 3.74 11.03
N GLY A 190 13.87 2.63 11.19
CA GLY A 190 13.05 2.34 12.37
C GLY A 190 11.92 3.38 12.54
N ASP A 191 11.82 4.00 13.71
CA ASP A 191 10.80 5.04 13.98
C ASP A 191 11.18 6.45 13.46
N ALA A 192 12.43 6.65 13.02
CA ALA A 192 12.93 7.93 12.56
C ALA A 192 12.80 8.08 11.03
N VAL A 193 12.55 9.30 10.57
CA VAL A 193 12.59 9.64 9.14
C VAL A 193 14.00 10.02 8.75
N ASN A 194 14.55 9.41 7.72
CA ASN A 194 15.88 9.71 7.18
C ASN A 194 15.79 10.88 6.17
N GLU A 195 15.70 12.10 6.70
CA GLU A 195 15.63 13.32 5.88
C GLU A 195 16.89 13.54 5.01
N SER A 196 18.05 12.94 5.37
CA SER A 196 19.29 13.11 4.61
C SER A 196 19.21 12.49 3.22
N LEU A 197 18.42 11.42 3.02
CA LEU A 197 18.24 10.75 1.73
C LEU A 197 17.63 11.67 0.66
N ARG A 198 16.66 12.51 1.02
CA ARG A 198 16.12 13.53 0.10
C ARG A 198 17.24 14.41 -0.47
N GLY A 199 18.09 14.93 0.44
CA GLY A 199 19.23 15.73 0.06
C GLY A 199 20.29 14.96 -0.75
N ALA A 200 20.50 13.69 -0.44
CA ALA A 200 21.43 12.82 -1.16
C ALA A 200 21.00 12.61 -2.62
N PHE A 201 19.72 12.39 -2.88
CA PHE A 201 19.16 12.30 -4.23
C PHE A 201 19.22 13.65 -4.96
N ALA A 202 18.83 14.75 -4.29
CA ALA A 202 18.86 16.09 -4.90
C ALA A 202 20.29 16.50 -5.35
N ARG A 203 21.33 16.20 -4.53
CA ARG A 203 22.74 16.47 -4.90
C ARG A 203 23.20 15.69 -6.15
N ARG A 204 22.51 14.58 -6.49
CA ARG A 204 22.80 13.75 -7.67
C ARG A 204 21.89 14.07 -8.88
N GLY A 205 21.15 15.19 -8.79
CA GLY A 205 20.27 15.66 -9.87
C GLY A 205 18.94 14.92 -10.01
N TYR A 206 18.51 14.21 -8.97
CA TYR A 206 17.20 13.57 -8.91
C TYR A 206 16.16 14.53 -8.31
N GLY A 207 14.98 14.61 -8.93
CA GLY A 207 13.77 15.09 -8.27
C GLY A 207 13.19 14.01 -7.37
N VAL A 208 12.60 14.42 -6.23
CA VAL A 208 11.95 13.49 -5.29
C VAL A 208 10.44 13.61 -5.41
N TYR A 209 9.74 12.49 -5.35
CA TYR A 209 8.31 12.39 -5.61
C TYR A 209 7.63 11.46 -4.59
N ARG A 210 6.35 11.71 -4.34
CA ARG A 210 5.46 10.84 -3.55
C ARG A 210 4.42 10.18 -4.44
N LEU A 211 4.05 8.95 -4.11
CA LEU A 211 2.94 8.27 -4.75
C LEU A 211 1.61 8.73 -4.13
N LEU A 212 0.64 9.12 -4.96
CA LEU A 212 -0.74 9.31 -4.51
C LEU A 212 -1.46 7.95 -4.50
N PRO A 213 -1.88 7.43 -3.33
CA PRO A 213 -2.46 6.10 -3.22
C PRO A 213 -3.77 5.92 -3.99
N GLY A 214 -4.56 6.99 -4.14
CA GLY A 214 -5.82 6.97 -4.88
C GLY A 214 -5.66 6.95 -6.41
N GLY A 215 -4.43 7.07 -6.93
CA GLY A 215 -4.14 7.06 -8.35
C GLY A 215 -2.71 6.62 -8.65
N PRO A 216 -2.45 6.04 -9.83
CA PRO A 216 -1.11 5.57 -10.18
C PRO A 216 -0.22 6.73 -10.65
N VAL A 217 -0.04 7.75 -9.83
CA VAL A 217 0.65 8.98 -10.22
C VAL A 217 1.58 9.48 -9.12
N LEU A 218 2.79 9.83 -9.52
CA LEU A 218 3.78 10.48 -8.68
C LEU A 218 3.60 12.01 -8.75
N VAL A 219 3.69 12.66 -7.59
CA VAL A 219 3.67 14.12 -7.47
C VAL A 219 4.96 14.60 -6.80
N PRO A 220 5.42 15.85 -7.08
CA PRO A 220 6.61 16.37 -6.42
C PRO A 220 6.49 16.31 -4.90
N ASP A 221 7.53 15.80 -4.26
CA ASP A 221 7.64 15.89 -2.81
C ASP A 221 7.89 17.35 -2.40
N GLN A 222 7.34 17.72 -1.26
CA GLN A 222 7.45 19.07 -0.72
C GLN A 222 8.28 19.02 0.58
N PRO A 223 9.59 19.31 0.52
CA PRO A 223 10.48 19.16 1.66
C PRO A 223 10.07 19.97 2.90
N ASP A 224 9.38 21.10 2.69
CA ASP A 224 8.90 21.97 3.77
C ASP A 224 7.61 21.47 4.45
N GLN A 225 6.99 20.41 3.92
CA GLN A 225 5.83 19.79 4.53
C GLN A 225 6.23 18.53 5.32
N PRO A 226 5.63 18.32 6.49
CA PRO A 226 5.89 17.10 7.25
C PRO A 226 5.42 15.88 6.45
N ILE A 227 6.20 14.81 6.51
CA ILE A 227 5.83 13.52 5.95
C ILE A 227 4.73 12.91 6.82
N ASP A 228 3.71 12.31 6.19
CA ASP A 228 2.72 11.52 6.91
C ASP A 228 3.40 10.36 7.66
N GLY A 229 3.02 10.11 8.91
CA GLY A 229 3.63 9.07 9.73
C GLY A 229 3.58 7.66 9.13
N PHE A 230 2.74 7.45 8.12
CA PHE A 230 2.60 6.19 7.37
C PHE A 230 3.29 6.20 6.00
N GLU A 231 4.01 7.25 5.62
CA GLU A 231 4.82 7.24 4.40
C GLU A 231 6.08 6.42 4.67
N LEU A 232 6.29 5.35 3.93
CA LEU A 232 7.46 4.48 4.06
C LEU A 232 8.46 4.74 2.93
N ASN A 233 7.96 4.96 1.72
CA ASN A 233 8.76 5.01 0.51
C ASN A 233 8.55 6.32 -0.23
N LEU A 234 9.64 6.85 -0.79
CA LEU A 234 9.63 7.92 -1.77
C LEU A 234 10.21 7.42 -3.09
N PHE A 235 9.94 8.18 -4.13
CA PHE A 235 10.51 7.94 -5.46
C PHE A 235 11.49 9.05 -5.83
N ALA A 236 12.52 8.68 -6.60
CA ALA A 236 13.45 9.63 -7.17
C ALA A 236 13.64 9.37 -8.66
N ALA A 237 13.67 10.43 -9.47
CA ALA A 237 13.87 10.35 -10.91
C ALA A 237 14.72 11.51 -11.40
N LYS A 238 15.65 11.25 -12.32
CA LYS A 238 16.36 12.30 -13.08
C LYS A 238 15.41 12.95 -14.09
N PRO A 239 15.71 14.15 -14.62
CA PRO A 239 14.81 14.90 -15.49
C PRO A 239 14.33 14.12 -16.72
N ASP A 240 15.19 13.31 -17.33
CA ASP A 240 14.86 12.47 -18.49
C ASP A 240 13.81 11.39 -18.15
N ARG A 241 13.99 10.71 -16.99
CA ARG A 241 13.06 9.70 -16.49
C ARG A 241 11.74 10.35 -16.04
N ALA A 242 11.81 11.48 -15.35
CA ALA A 242 10.64 12.23 -14.93
C ALA A 242 9.79 12.68 -16.11
N ALA A 243 10.41 13.23 -17.16
CA ALA A 243 9.72 13.62 -18.40
C ALA A 243 9.08 12.42 -19.12
N ALA A 244 9.74 11.25 -19.11
CA ALA A 244 9.16 10.03 -19.67
C ALA A 244 7.93 9.56 -18.87
N LEU A 245 8.01 9.55 -17.53
CA LEU A 245 6.89 9.22 -16.64
C LEU A 245 5.72 10.21 -16.81
N ALA A 246 6.01 11.50 -16.93
CA ALA A 246 4.99 12.54 -17.12
C ALA A 246 4.26 12.37 -18.45
N ARG A 247 5.00 12.14 -19.54
CA ARG A 247 4.42 11.86 -20.86
C ARG A 247 3.51 10.63 -20.85
N ASP A 248 3.89 9.60 -20.10
CA ASP A 248 3.15 8.35 -20.00
C ASP A 248 2.01 8.41 -18.96
N GLY A 249 1.83 9.55 -18.25
CA GLY A 249 0.75 9.78 -17.29
C GLY A 249 0.99 9.18 -15.90
N PHE A 250 2.23 8.89 -15.53
CA PHE A 250 2.63 8.34 -14.23
C PHE A 250 3.28 9.34 -13.29
N LEU A 251 3.51 10.59 -13.76
CA LEU A 251 4.10 11.65 -12.95
C LEU A 251 3.49 13.00 -13.34
N VAL A 252 3.31 13.85 -12.34
CA VAL A 252 2.94 15.26 -12.50
C VAL A 252 4.13 16.12 -12.13
N GLU A 253 4.64 16.90 -13.06
CA GLU A 253 5.82 17.75 -12.84
C GLU A 253 5.53 18.96 -11.93
N SER A 254 4.30 19.46 -11.98
CA SER A 254 3.82 20.54 -11.11
C SER A 254 2.32 20.43 -10.87
N VAL A 255 1.90 20.77 -9.67
CA VAL A 255 0.48 20.79 -9.29
C VAL A 255 0.03 22.25 -9.32
N PRO A 256 -0.92 22.65 -10.23
CA PRO A 256 -1.39 24.01 -10.34
C PRO A 256 -2.29 24.41 -9.15
N ASP A 257 -2.61 25.70 -9.05
CA ASP A 257 -3.72 26.14 -8.23
C ASP A 257 -5.04 25.69 -8.86
N TRP A 258 -5.99 25.29 -8.01
CA TRP A 258 -7.30 24.84 -8.46
C TRP A 258 -8.40 25.27 -7.49
N THR A 259 -9.53 25.69 -8.05
CA THR A 259 -10.77 25.99 -7.33
C THR A 259 -11.95 25.52 -8.18
N PRO A 260 -13.05 25.05 -7.58
CA PRO A 260 -14.20 24.58 -8.36
C PRO A 260 -14.94 25.74 -9.02
N ASP A 261 -15.27 25.57 -10.29
CA ASP A 261 -16.28 26.36 -10.98
C ASP A 261 -17.69 25.77 -10.74
N GLU A 262 -18.73 26.42 -11.28
CA GLU A 262 -20.11 25.95 -11.08
C GLU A 262 -20.34 24.57 -11.75
N ARG A 263 -19.70 24.34 -12.90
CA ARG A 263 -19.77 23.05 -13.59
C ARG A 263 -19.18 21.90 -12.74
N ALA A 264 -18.03 22.11 -12.09
CA ALA A 264 -17.44 21.14 -11.19
C ALA A 264 -18.35 20.82 -10.00
N ARG A 265 -19.08 21.82 -9.49
CA ARG A 265 -20.05 21.65 -8.39
C ARG A 265 -21.29 20.85 -8.82
N GLU A 266 -21.81 21.09 -10.03
CA GLU A 266 -22.94 20.37 -10.59
C GLU A 266 -22.58 18.92 -10.89
N THR A 267 -21.43 18.66 -11.56
CA THR A 267 -20.98 17.32 -11.91
C THR A 267 -20.60 16.46 -10.69
N ALA A 268 -20.31 17.08 -9.54
CA ALA A 268 -20.03 16.34 -8.30
C ALA A 268 -21.23 15.49 -7.85
N LEU A 269 -22.44 16.03 -7.91
CA LEU A 269 -23.65 15.29 -7.56
C LEU A 269 -23.98 14.21 -8.59
N ASP A 270 -23.69 14.46 -9.87
CA ASP A 270 -23.89 13.45 -10.92
C ASP A 270 -22.96 12.24 -10.73
N GLY A 271 -21.71 12.49 -10.35
CA GLY A 271 -20.76 11.45 -9.98
C GLY A 271 -21.22 10.58 -8.81
N LEU A 272 -21.85 11.18 -7.82
CA LEU A 272 -22.44 10.46 -6.67
C LEU A 272 -23.69 9.68 -7.08
N ARG A 273 -24.58 10.25 -7.91
CA ARG A 273 -25.79 9.59 -8.44
C ARG A 273 -25.46 8.34 -9.25
N ALA A 274 -24.29 8.28 -9.87
CA ALA A 274 -23.85 7.13 -10.67
C ALA A 274 -23.37 5.93 -9.86
N GLN A 275 -23.20 6.07 -8.53
CA GLN A 275 -22.72 4.98 -7.68
C GLN A 275 -23.83 4.00 -7.32
N ALA A 276 -23.46 2.73 -7.05
CA ALA A 276 -24.43 1.67 -6.73
C ALA A 276 -25.28 1.96 -5.48
N PHE A 277 -24.71 2.67 -4.50
CA PHE A 277 -25.41 3.03 -3.27
C PHE A 277 -26.40 4.20 -3.43
N ALA A 278 -26.35 4.91 -4.56
CA ALA A 278 -27.09 6.17 -4.71
C ALA A 278 -28.60 6.01 -4.61
N ALA A 279 -29.15 4.89 -5.09
CA ALA A 279 -30.60 4.62 -5.05
C ALA A 279 -31.15 4.62 -3.62
N ASP A 280 -30.43 4.05 -2.66
CA ASP A 280 -30.82 4.01 -1.26
C ASP A 280 -30.77 5.38 -0.58
N PHE A 281 -29.95 6.31 -1.08
CA PHE A 281 -29.79 7.66 -0.56
C PHE A 281 -30.32 8.73 -1.54
N ALA A 282 -31.17 8.35 -2.50
CA ALA A 282 -31.64 9.22 -3.58
C ALA A 282 -32.14 10.62 -3.13
N PRO A 283 -32.86 10.77 -2.02
CA PRO A 283 -33.29 12.10 -1.56
C PRO A 283 -32.13 13.08 -1.27
N LEU A 284 -30.95 12.56 -0.95
CA LEU A 284 -29.77 13.38 -0.65
C LEU A 284 -29.10 13.95 -1.92
N PHE A 285 -29.36 13.35 -3.08
CA PHE A 285 -28.70 13.69 -4.34
C PHE A 285 -29.57 14.49 -5.30
N THR A 286 -30.74 15.00 -4.86
CA THR A 286 -31.68 15.76 -5.73
C THR A 286 -31.12 17.12 -6.16
N GLY A 287 -30.20 17.70 -5.40
CA GLY A 287 -29.71 19.05 -5.58
C GLY A 287 -30.50 20.11 -4.84
N ASP A 288 -31.62 19.75 -4.22
CA ASP A 288 -32.51 20.69 -3.49
C ASP A 288 -32.04 20.94 -2.03
N ILE A 289 -31.10 20.10 -1.54
CA ILE A 289 -30.55 20.25 -0.20
C ILE A 289 -29.55 21.41 -0.19
N PRO A 290 -29.78 22.45 0.63
CA PRO A 290 -28.80 23.51 0.77
C PRO A 290 -27.55 22.98 1.47
N LEU A 291 -26.42 22.92 0.73
CA LEU A 291 -25.15 22.49 1.24
C LEU A 291 -24.34 23.68 1.76
N ASP A 292 -23.62 23.45 2.84
CA ASP A 292 -22.55 24.34 3.27
C ASP A 292 -21.55 24.55 2.11
N PRO A 293 -21.16 25.81 1.78
CA PRO A 293 -20.30 26.08 0.64
C PRO A 293 -18.95 25.34 0.68
N LEU A 294 -18.33 25.23 1.87
CA LEU A 294 -17.06 24.52 2.02
C LEU A 294 -17.24 23.02 1.73
N TYR A 295 -18.32 22.42 2.24
CA TYR A 295 -18.59 21.00 2.01
C TYR A 295 -18.89 20.73 0.53
N ARG A 296 -19.73 21.56 -0.11
CA ARG A 296 -20.02 21.47 -1.55
C ARG A 296 -18.76 21.58 -2.40
N ASP A 297 -17.89 22.52 -2.09
CA ASP A 297 -16.63 22.73 -2.81
C ASP A 297 -15.65 21.57 -2.59
N GLY A 298 -15.61 20.99 -1.38
CA GLY A 298 -14.85 19.80 -1.08
C GLY A 298 -15.31 18.57 -1.87
N LEU A 299 -16.63 18.35 -1.97
CA LEU A 299 -17.21 17.29 -2.81
C LEU A 299 -16.88 17.50 -4.29
N ALA A 300 -16.93 18.74 -4.79
CA ALA A 300 -16.57 19.07 -6.16
C ALA A 300 -15.10 18.78 -6.46
N GLY A 301 -14.20 19.13 -5.55
CA GLY A 301 -12.78 18.80 -5.67
C GLY A 301 -12.52 17.29 -5.73
N TYR A 302 -13.16 16.52 -4.86
CA TYR A 302 -13.00 15.07 -4.87
C TYR A 302 -13.62 14.41 -6.12
N ALA A 303 -14.77 14.91 -6.59
CA ALA A 303 -15.37 14.41 -7.84
C ALA A 303 -14.47 14.71 -9.06
N THR A 304 -13.83 15.90 -9.09
CA THR A 304 -12.85 16.24 -10.14
C THR A 304 -11.64 15.31 -10.10
N TRP A 305 -11.12 14.98 -8.90
CA TRP A 305 -10.09 13.96 -8.74
C TRP A 305 -10.49 12.61 -9.36
N ARG A 306 -11.73 12.21 -9.19
CA ARG A 306 -12.27 10.94 -9.68
C ARG A 306 -12.56 10.93 -11.18
N SER A 307 -12.61 12.08 -11.83
CA SER A 307 -12.96 12.19 -13.26
C SER A 307 -11.80 11.80 -14.17
N PRO A 308 -11.92 10.73 -14.98
CA PRO A 308 -10.86 10.33 -15.89
C PRO A 308 -10.67 11.32 -17.07
N GLU A 309 -11.66 12.18 -17.34
CA GLU A 309 -11.63 13.17 -18.40
C GLU A 309 -10.76 14.40 -18.05
N VAL A 310 -10.47 14.58 -16.76
CA VAL A 310 -9.65 15.69 -16.27
C VAL A 310 -8.16 15.27 -16.25
N PRO A 311 -7.24 16.13 -16.76
CA PRO A 311 -5.80 15.84 -16.72
C PRO A 311 -5.26 15.67 -15.31
N TRP A 312 -4.23 14.84 -15.15
CA TRP A 312 -3.62 14.54 -13.86
C TRP A 312 -3.20 15.77 -13.03
N PRO A 313 -2.57 16.82 -13.61
CA PRO A 313 -2.20 17.99 -12.82
C PRO A 313 -3.40 18.64 -12.11
N GLU A 314 -4.51 18.81 -12.84
CA GLU A 314 -5.74 19.38 -12.30
C GLU A 314 -6.41 18.44 -11.30
N ARG A 315 -6.42 17.13 -11.55
CA ARG A 315 -6.92 16.12 -10.61
C ARG A 315 -6.17 16.16 -9.29
N CYS A 316 -4.84 16.19 -9.32
CA CYS A 316 -4.00 16.28 -8.13
C CYS A 316 -4.25 17.57 -7.35
N ALA A 317 -4.40 18.69 -8.06
CA ALA A 317 -4.73 19.98 -7.46
C ALA A 317 -6.11 19.96 -6.79
N ALA A 318 -7.10 19.39 -7.47
CA ALA A 318 -8.46 19.24 -6.96
C ALA A 318 -8.52 18.34 -5.72
N LEU A 319 -7.73 17.24 -5.68
CA LEU A 319 -7.64 16.37 -4.50
C LEU A 319 -7.06 17.12 -3.30
N GLY A 320 -5.95 17.83 -3.48
CA GLY A 320 -5.36 18.66 -2.43
C GLY A 320 -6.31 19.74 -1.92
N PHE A 321 -7.05 20.38 -2.82
CA PHE A 321 -8.10 21.34 -2.49
C PHE A 321 -9.23 20.65 -1.69
N ALA A 322 -9.72 19.50 -2.15
CA ALA A 322 -10.78 18.75 -1.48
C ALA A 322 -10.42 18.41 -0.04
N CYS A 323 -9.20 17.89 0.22
CA CYS A 323 -8.76 17.56 1.57
C CYS A 323 -8.80 18.78 2.49
N ARG A 324 -8.20 19.91 2.08
CA ARG A 324 -8.18 21.15 2.91
C ARG A 324 -9.59 21.66 3.20
N THR A 325 -10.44 21.66 2.18
CA THR A 325 -11.79 22.22 2.27
C THR A 325 -12.71 21.32 3.09
N LEU A 326 -12.61 19.98 2.93
CA LEU A 326 -13.37 19.02 3.75
C LEU A 326 -12.93 19.05 5.22
N VAL A 327 -11.63 19.25 5.52
CA VAL A 327 -11.17 19.49 6.90
C VAL A 327 -11.85 20.72 7.49
N ALA A 328 -11.88 21.83 6.74
CA ALA A 328 -12.55 23.06 7.18
C ALA A 328 -14.06 22.86 7.40
N ALA A 329 -14.73 22.15 6.49
CA ALA A 329 -16.15 21.83 6.60
C ALA A 329 -16.47 20.93 7.80
N CYS A 330 -15.63 19.92 8.08
CA CYS A 330 -15.76 19.08 9.26
C CYS A 330 -15.56 19.85 10.58
N ASN A 331 -14.61 20.79 10.60
CA ASN A 331 -14.37 21.64 11.78
C ASN A 331 -15.52 22.62 12.04
N ALA A 332 -16.13 23.14 10.98
CA ALA A 332 -17.26 24.09 11.09
C ALA A 332 -18.55 23.38 11.55
N ALA A 333 -18.85 22.21 11.00
CA ALA A 333 -20.06 21.46 11.32
C ALA A 333 -19.79 19.94 11.21
N PRO A 334 -19.39 19.28 12.31
CA PRO A 334 -19.09 17.85 12.33
C PRO A 334 -20.33 17.00 12.01
N SER A 335 -20.21 16.07 11.05
CA SER A 335 -21.23 15.06 10.77
C SER A 335 -20.61 13.75 10.27
N LEU A 336 -21.36 12.64 10.37
CA LEU A 336 -20.89 11.32 9.90
C LEU A 336 -20.49 11.37 8.41
N VAL A 337 -21.32 11.98 7.59
CA VAL A 337 -21.15 12.01 6.14
C VAL A 337 -19.99 12.91 5.70
N ARG A 338 -19.74 14.00 6.44
CA ARG A 338 -18.58 14.85 6.19
C ARG A 338 -17.27 14.16 6.56
N PHE A 339 -17.23 13.48 7.71
CA PHE A 339 -16.07 12.67 8.09
C PHE A 339 -15.83 11.49 7.13
N SER A 340 -16.88 10.84 6.64
CA SER A 340 -16.78 9.79 5.63
C SER A 340 -16.12 10.31 4.35
N SER A 341 -16.62 11.43 3.82
CA SER A 341 -16.08 12.07 2.60
C SER A 341 -14.64 12.58 2.79
N LEU A 342 -14.33 13.15 3.96
CA LEU A 342 -12.96 13.57 4.31
C LEU A 342 -12.01 12.37 4.36
N ALA A 343 -12.40 11.29 5.04
CA ALA A 343 -11.59 10.10 5.16
C ALA A 343 -11.27 9.50 3.78
N ARG A 344 -12.26 9.49 2.87
CA ARG A 344 -12.09 9.03 1.51
C ARG A 344 -11.08 9.86 0.72
N ALA A 345 -11.21 11.17 0.75
CA ALA A 345 -10.30 12.08 0.04
C ALA A 345 -8.88 12.05 0.64
N ALA A 346 -8.77 12.05 1.96
CA ALA A 346 -7.50 11.98 2.67
C ALA A 346 -6.75 10.66 2.39
N TRP A 347 -7.48 9.54 2.34
CA TRP A 347 -6.90 8.24 1.96
C TRP A 347 -6.30 8.27 0.55
N ASP A 348 -7.04 8.78 -0.43
CA ASP A 348 -6.57 8.88 -1.81
C ASP A 348 -5.38 9.85 -1.96
N ALA A 349 -5.30 10.87 -1.11
CA ALA A 349 -4.21 11.84 -1.06
C ALA A 349 -2.96 11.37 -0.31
N GLY A 350 -2.97 10.18 0.29
CA GLY A 350 -1.88 9.70 1.15
C GLY A 350 -1.81 10.39 2.52
N GLN A 351 -2.82 11.19 2.89
CA GLN A 351 -2.92 11.85 4.19
C GLN A 351 -3.57 10.90 5.21
N ARG A 352 -2.87 9.82 5.50
CA ARG A 352 -3.42 8.71 6.29
C ARG A 352 -3.75 9.11 7.73
N MET A 353 -2.93 9.97 8.34
CA MET A 353 -3.22 10.54 9.67
C MET A 353 -4.53 11.33 9.69
N VAL A 354 -4.83 12.09 8.63
CA VAL A 354 -6.11 12.81 8.50
C VAL A 354 -7.28 11.84 8.36
N CYS A 355 -7.11 10.78 7.57
CA CYS A 355 -8.11 9.72 7.42
C CYS A 355 -8.45 9.07 8.78
N VAL A 356 -7.44 8.65 9.54
CA VAL A 356 -7.62 8.08 10.90
C VAL A 356 -8.33 9.06 11.84
N GLY A 357 -7.91 10.33 11.84
CA GLY A 357 -8.54 11.38 12.65
C GLY A 357 -10.02 11.57 12.32
N ALA A 358 -10.36 11.63 11.03
CA ALA A 358 -11.75 11.75 10.56
C ALA A 358 -12.62 10.56 11.00
N LEU A 359 -12.11 9.34 10.82
CA LEU A 359 -12.86 8.13 11.17
C LEU A 359 -12.96 7.89 12.68
N THR A 360 -11.95 8.32 13.44
CA THR A 360 -12.04 8.36 14.90
C THR A 360 -13.12 9.33 15.37
N ALA A 361 -13.23 10.51 14.73
CA ALA A 361 -14.29 11.47 15.03
C ALA A 361 -15.67 10.94 14.60
N PHE A 362 -15.76 10.26 13.47
CA PHE A 362 -16.94 9.52 13.04
C PHE A 362 -17.40 8.52 14.13
N GLY A 363 -16.52 7.68 14.64
CA GLY A 363 -16.82 6.72 15.71
C GLY A 363 -17.34 7.39 16.99
N LYS A 364 -16.79 8.55 17.37
CA LYS A 364 -17.29 9.32 18.52
C LYS A 364 -18.74 9.80 18.32
N LEU A 365 -19.11 10.21 17.10
CA LEU A 365 -20.49 10.59 16.81
C LEU A 365 -21.42 9.38 16.90
N VAL A 366 -21.02 8.22 16.39
CA VAL A 366 -21.78 6.97 16.50
C VAL A 366 -22.06 6.62 17.96
N VAL A 367 -21.02 6.64 18.80
CA VAL A 367 -21.14 6.35 20.24
C VAL A 367 -22.07 7.36 20.97
N SER A 368 -22.07 8.62 20.51
CA SER A 368 -22.99 9.65 21.07
C SER A 368 -24.44 9.54 20.55
N GLY A 369 -24.74 8.57 19.70
CA GLY A 369 -26.07 8.37 19.11
C GLY A 369 -26.41 9.33 17.97
N ASN A 370 -25.47 10.11 17.49
CA ASN A 370 -25.69 11.02 16.34
C ASN A 370 -25.51 10.27 15.02
N MET A 371 -26.60 9.67 14.52
CA MET A 371 -26.62 8.88 13.28
C MET A 371 -27.26 9.61 12.09
N ASN A 372 -27.22 10.96 12.10
CA ASN A 372 -27.84 11.75 11.03
C ASN A 372 -27.07 11.63 9.71
N VAL A 373 -27.81 11.31 8.65
CA VAL A 373 -27.35 11.23 7.25
C VAL A 373 -28.27 12.16 6.44
N ASN A 374 -27.83 13.41 6.24
CA ASN A 374 -28.65 14.48 5.70
C ASN A 374 -28.00 15.30 4.58
N GLU A 375 -26.80 14.95 4.16
CA GLU A 375 -26.06 15.57 3.07
C GLU A 375 -25.51 14.51 2.12
N PRO A 376 -25.28 14.81 0.82
CA PRO A 376 -24.56 13.94 -0.12
C PRO A 376 -23.16 13.60 0.42
N PHE A 377 -22.67 12.41 0.14
CA PHE A 377 -21.36 11.98 0.68
C PHE A 377 -20.72 10.87 -0.16
N TRP A 378 -19.42 10.72 0.00
CA TRP A 378 -18.65 9.55 -0.43
C TRP A 378 -18.47 8.57 0.74
N PRO A 379 -18.66 7.25 0.51
CA PRO A 379 -18.33 6.24 1.52
C PRO A 379 -16.83 6.24 1.81
N ALA A 380 -16.45 6.02 3.06
CA ALA A 380 -15.05 6.09 3.49
C ALA A 380 -14.16 5.08 2.75
N ALA A 381 -14.65 3.86 2.54
CA ALA A 381 -13.93 2.82 1.80
C ALA A 381 -14.38 2.75 0.34
N ALA A 382 -13.42 2.75 -0.59
CA ALA A 382 -13.66 2.79 -2.04
C ALA A 382 -14.49 1.62 -2.57
N ARG A 383 -14.36 0.43 -1.98
CA ARG A 383 -15.12 -0.75 -2.42
C ARG A 383 -16.63 -0.57 -2.31
N PHE A 384 -17.10 0.33 -1.44
CA PHE A 384 -18.50 0.61 -1.23
C PHE A 384 -19.14 1.45 -2.35
N ASP A 385 -18.36 1.99 -3.29
CA ASP A 385 -18.90 2.63 -4.48
C ASP A 385 -19.74 1.65 -5.33
N GLY A 386 -19.33 0.37 -5.35
CA GLY A 386 -19.98 -0.71 -6.10
C GLY A 386 -20.97 -1.58 -5.29
N ILE A 387 -21.21 -1.27 -4.01
CA ILE A 387 -22.07 -2.07 -3.14
C ILE A 387 -23.33 -1.31 -2.79
N SER A 388 -24.52 -1.88 -3.15
CA SER A 388 -25.80 -1.35 -2.72
C SER A 388 -26.06 -1.67 -1.25
N PRO A 389 -26.59 -0.73 -0.45
CA PRO A 389 -27.07 -1.00 0.90
C PRO A 389 -28.27 -1.97 0.98
N ASP A 390 -29.06 -2.09 -0.07
CA ASP A 390 -30.28 -2.91 -0.14
C ASP A 390 -31.20 -2.74 1.09
N GLY A 391 -31.38 -1.48 1.50
CA GLY A 391 -32.18 -1.08 2.66
C GLY A 391 -31.42 -1.03 4.00
N ASN A 392 -30.25 -1.64 4.12
CA ASN A 392 -29.44 -1.68 5.35
C ASN A 392 -28.43 -0.50 5.40
N ARG A 393 -28.94 0.75 5.29
CA ARG A 393 -28.14 1.97 5.15
C ARG A 393 -27.21 2.23 6.32
N ALA A 394 -27.66 1.96 7.55
CA ALA A 394 -26.88 2.24 8.74
C ALA A 394 -25.68 1.28 8.83
N GLU A 395 -25.91 -0.01 8.70
CA GLU A 395 -24.87 -1.04 8.72
C GLU A 395 -23.87 -0.83 7.58
N TRP A 396 -24.37 -0.51 6.37
CA TRP A 396 -23.52 -0.22 5.21
C TRP A 396 -22.57 0.95 5.46
N LEU A 397 -23.07 2.06 6.02
CA LEU A 397 -22.28 3.24 6.32
C LEU A 397 -21.25 2.94 7.43
N LEU A 398 -21.68 2.25 8.50
CA LEU A 398 -20.79 1.89 9.62
C LEU A 398 -19.68 0.95 9.16
N VAL A 399 -19.99 -0.09 8.41
CA VAL A 399 -18.98 -1.04 7.91
C VAL A 399 -18.00 -0.34 6.98
N SER A 400 -18.48 0.54 6.06
CA SER A 400 -17.60 1.35 5.21
C SER A 400 -16.61 2.18 6.01
N ALA A 401 -17.05 2.82 7.09
CA ALA A 401 -16.21 3.67 7.91
C ALA A 401 -15.24 2.86 8.79
N PHE A 402 -15.72 1.81 9.44
CA PHE A 402 -14.89 1.05 10.38
C PHE A 402 -13.90 0.11 9.69
N GLU A 403 -14.22 -0.49 8.53
CA GLU A 403 -13.22 -1.18 7.73
C GLU A 403 -12.11 -0.22 7.26
N GLN A 404 -12.48 0.99 6.84
CA GLN A 404 -11.48 1.97 6.42
C GLN A 404 -10.63 2.44 7.61
N LEU A 405 -11.23 2.62 8.80
CA LEU A 405 -10.48 2.94 10.01
C LEU A 405 -9.47 1.84 10.33
N GLU A 406 -9.90 0.59 10.27
CA GLU A 406 -9.05 -0.56 10.55
C GLU A 406 -7.85 -0.64 9.59
N ARG A 407 -8.09 -0.43 8.29
CA ARG A 407 -7.02 -0.38 7.29
C ARG A 407 -6.10 0.84 7.42
N ALA A 408 -6.66 1.96 7.88
CA ALA A 408 -5.90 3.20 8.02
C ALA A 408 -5.08 3.26 9.31
N SER A 409 -5.48 2.59 10.38
CA SER A 409 -4.85 2.67 11.70
C SER A 409 -3.50 1.98 11.78
N ALA A 410 -3.26 0.94 10.96
CA ALA A 410 -1.99 0.23 10.88
C ALA A 410 -1.80 -0.37 9.48
N PHE A 411 -0.55 -0.70 9.12
CA PHE A 411 -0.27 -1.43 7.88
C PHE A 411 -0.82 -2.87 7.92
N SER A 412 -0.81 -3.48 9.08
CA SER A 412 -1.38 -4.78 9.39
C SER A 412 -1.68 -4.87 10.88
N SER A 413 -2.55 -5.78 11.26
CA SER A 413 -2.87 -6.01 12.67
C SER A 413 -1.74 -6.66 13.48
N THR A 414 -0.67 -7.11 12.82
CA THR A 414 0.55 -7.55 13.52
C THR A 414 1.31 -6.36 14.14
N PHE A 415 1.20 -5.15 13.59
CA PHE A 415 1.87 -3.96 14.11
C PHE A 415 1.05 -3.23 15.18
N LEU A 416 -0.26 -3.24 15.05
CA LEU A 416 -1.17 -2.59 15.98
C LEU A 416 -2.47 -3.38 16.04
N ARG A 417 -2.87 -3.80 17.23
CA ARG A 417 -4.17 -4.43 17.45
C ARG A 417 -5.30 -3.48 17.09
N SER A 418 -6.38 -4.06 16.60
CA SER A 418 -7.59 -3.32 16.26
C SER A 418 -8.07 -2.43 17.38
N THR A 419 -8.41 -1.19 17.04
CA THR A 419 -9.00 -0.21 17.95
C THR A 419 -10.52 -0.32 18.01
N ILE A 420 -11.10 -1.11 17.11
CA ILE A 420 -12.53 -1.41 17.02
C ILE A 420 -12.81 -2.86 17.43
N ASP A 421 -14.05 -3.14 17.77
CA ASP A 421 -14.51 -4.50 18.03
C ASP A 421 -14.69 -5.27 16.70
N LEU A 422 -13.69 -6.09 16.36
CA LEU A 422 -13.72 -6.91 15.14
C LEU A 422 -14.78 -8.01 15.17
N ASP A 423 -15.15 -8.52 16.35
CA ASP A 423 -16.25 -9.50 16.46
C ASP A 423 -17.58 -8.86 16.08
N TRP A 424 -17.82 -7.63 16.56
CA TRP A 424 -18.98 -6.85 16.14
C TRP A 424 -18.93 -6.53 14.63
N LEU A 425 -17.78 -6.08 14.10
CA LEU A 425 -17.66 -5.73 12.68
C LEU A 425 -17.90 -6.95 11.78
N CYS A 426 -17.32 -8.10 12.12
CA CYS A 426 -17.46 -9.34 11.35
C CYS A 426 -18.87 -9.95 11.43
N ALA A 427 -19.69 -9.56 12.41
CA ALA A 427 -21.09 -9.93 12.48
C ALA A 427 -22.01 -9.08 11.57
N GLN A 428 -21.48 -7.97 11.00
CA GLN A 428 -22.27 -7.09 10.15
C GLN A 428 -22.35 -7.60 8.71
N PRO A 429 -23.45 -7.31 7.96
CA PRO A 429 -23.47 -7.49 6.53
C PRO A 429 -22.41 -6.57 5.87
N PHE A 430 -21.98 -6.90 4.66
CA PHE A 430 -21.00 -6.14 3.86
C PHE A 430 -19.54 -6.24 4.30
N VAL A 431 -19.21 -6.91 5.42
CA VAL A 431 -17.83 -7.09 5.86
C VAL A 431 -16.99 -7.83 4.82
N SER A 432 -15.74 -7.42 4.63
CA SER A 432 -14.80 -8.08 3.72
C SER A 432 -14.19 -9.34 4.33
N ALA A 433 -13.73 -10.28 3.47
CA ALA A 433 -12.97 -11.44 3.92
C ALA A 433 -11.66 -11.05 4.62
N GLU A 434 -11.06 -9.91 4.26
CA GLU A 434 -9.89 -9.37 4.96
C GLU A 434 -10.15 -9.11 6.44
N MET A 435 -11.31 -8.52 6.80
CA MET A 435 -11.64 -8.26 8.20
C MET A 435 -11.86 -9.57 8.98
N GLU A 436 -12.45 -10.58 8.35
CA GLU A 436 -12.58 -11.91 8.95
C GLU A 436 -11.21 -12.58 9.16
N ARG A 437 -10.29 -12.50 8.18
CA ARG A 437 -8.91 -12.99 8.31
C ARG A 437 -8.19 -12.26 9.46
N ARG A 438 -8.29 -10.94 9.49
CA ARG A 438 -7.71 -10.09 10.53
C ARG A 438 -8.19 -10.46 11.93
N ARG A 439 -9.49 -10.66 12.09
CA ARG A 439 -10.10 -11.11 13.34
C ARG A 439 -9.52 -12.46 13.82
N VAL A 440 -9.50 -13.46 12.93
CA VAL A 440 -9.00 -14.80 13.26
C VAL A 440 -7.50 -14.74 13.65
N LEU A 441 -6.72 -13.97 12.90
CA LEU A 441 -5.27 -13.83 13.16
C LEU A 441 -4.99 -13.12 14.49
N GLN A 442 -5.74 -12.07 14.84
CA GLN A 442 -5.58 -11.39 16.13
C GLN A 442 -5.94 -12.28 17.32
N HIS A 443 -7.00 -13.07 17.23
CA HIS A 443 -7.33 -14.06 18.25
C HIS A 443 -6.24 -15.14 18.37
N ALA A 444 -5.75 -15.65 17.23
CA ALA A 444 -4.69 -16.65 17.22
C ALA A 444 -3.38 -16.14 17.84
N ASP A 445 -2.99 -14.90 17.52
CA ASP A 445 -1.80 -14.24 18.08
C ASP A 445 -1.95 -13.99 19.60
N ALA A 446 -3.18 -13.74 20.07
CA ALA A 446 -3.50 -13.64 21.48
C ALA A 446 -3.52 -15.00 22.22
N GLY A 447 -3.35 -16.12 21.51
CA GLY A 447 -3.50 -17.46 22.07
C GLY A 447 -4.95 -17.83 22.39
N GLU A 448 -5.91 -17.11 21.83
CA GLU A 448 -7.34 -17.34 22.02
C GLU A 448 -7.85 -18.39 21.03
N ARG A 449 -8.82 -19.20 21.49
CA ARG A 449 -9.49 -20.15 20.60
C ARG A 449 -10.52 -19.40 19.76
N THR A 450 -10.34 -19.43 18.44
CA THR A 450 -11.31 -18.88 17.51
C THR A 450 -11.69 -19.91 16.45
N GLU A 451 -12.91 -19.81 15.96
CA GLU A 451 -13.38 -20.62 14.85
C GLU A 451 -13.06 -19.90 13.53
N VAL A 452 -12.53 -20.65 12.57
CA VAL A 452 -12.35 -20.13 11.21
C VAL A 452 -13.71 -20.04 10.54
N PRO A 453 -14.14 -18.85 10.07
CA PRO A 453 -15.41 -18.70 9.38
C PRO A 453 -15.49 -19.60 8.14
N ALA A 454 -16.67 -20.19 7.88
CA ALA A 454 -16.89 -21.05 6.72
C ALA A 454 -16.54 -20.34 5.40
N ARG A 455 -16.74 -19.02 5.32
CA ARG A 455 -16.36 -18.18 4.17
C ARG A 455 -14.88 -18.28 3.87
N LEU A 456 -13.99 -18.30 4.86
CA LEU A 456 -12.55 -18.41 4.66
C LEU A 456 -12.11 -19.83 4.23
N CYS A 457 -13.01 -20.81 4.26
CA CYS A 457 -12.77 -22.15 3.73
C CYS A 457 -13.15 -22.32 2.25
N VAL A 458 -13.66 -21.27 1.60
CA VAL A 458 -14.08 -21.26 0.19
C VAL A 458 -13.38 -20.13 -0.55
N ALA A 459 -12.77 -20.44 -1.70
CA ALA A 459 -12.15 -19.41 -2.52
C ALA A 459 -13.19 -18.47 -3.12
N ALA A 460 -12.87 -17.17 -3.11
CA ALA A 460 -13.69 -16.09 -3.65
C ALA A 460 -12.80 -15.01 -4.25
N ASP A 461 -13.36 -14.02 -4.91
CA ASP A 461 -12.62 -12.93 -5.52
C ASP A 461 -11.80 -12.11 -4.50
N ASP A 462 -12.28 -12.03 -3.26
CA ASP A 462 -11.62 -11.35 -2.15
C ASP A 462 -10.90 -12.32 -1.18
N HIS A 463 -10.73 -13.62 -1.58
CA HIS A 463 -10.11 -14.64 -0.75
C HIS A 463 -9.46 -15.77 -1.57
N LEU A 464 -8.13 -15.73 -1.71
CA LEU A 464 -7.36 -16.60 -2.59
C LEU A 464 -6.85 -17.89 -1.90
N ASN A 465 -6.57 -17.83 -0.59
CA ASN A 465 -5.86 -18.87 0.15
C ASN A 465 -6.77 -19.80 0.96
N ALA A 466 -8.00 -20.01 0.50
CA ALA A 466 -9.01 -20.82 1.20
C ALA A 466 -8.51 -22.23 1.57
N GLU A 467 -7.62 -22.83 0.76
CA GLU A 467 -7.06 -24.15 1.04
C GLU A 467 -6.19 -24.16 2.31
N VAL A 468 -5.45 -23.08 2.55
CA VAL A 468 -4.61 -22.92 3.75
C VAL A 468 -5.49 -22.87 5.00
N TRP A 469 -6.58 -22.11 4.93
CA TRP A 469 -7.55 -21.97 6.02
C TRP A 469 -8.31 -23.28 6.28
N ARG A 470 -8.80 -23.92 5.22
CA ARG A 470 -9.55 -25.19 5.29
C ARG A 470 -8.70 -26.33 5.85
N ALA A 471 -7.43 -26.41 5.44
CA ALA A 471 -6.51 -27.47 5.86
C ALA A 471 -5.96 -27.25 7.27
N GLY A 472 -6.28 -26.13 7.93
CA GLY A 472 -5.71 -25.80 9.23
C GLY A 472 -4.22 -25.53 9.21
N LEU A 473 -3.72 -25.06 8.08
CA LEU A 473 -2.30 -24.72 7.91
C LEU A 473 -1.95 -23.32 8.41
N VAL A 474 -2.95 -22.54 8.80
CA VAL A 474 -2.72 -21.22 9.41
C VAL A 474 -2.12 -21.44 10.80
N PRO A 475 -0.87 -20.97 11.05
CA PRO A 475 -0.16 -21.22 12.29
C PRO A 475 -0.92 -20.71 13.50
N ASN A 476 -0.86 -21.45 14.61
CA ASN A 476 -1.47 -21.09 15.90
C ASN A 476 -3.00 -20.90 15.90
N THR A 477 -3.68 -21.15 14.78
CA THR A 477 -5.14 -21.17 14.77
C THR A 477 -5.62 -22.48 15.35
N PHE A 478 -6.50 -22.39 16.38
CA PHE A 478 -7.18 -23.56 16.91
C PHE A 478 -8.43 -23.81 16.05
N ILE A 479 -8.28 -24.60 14.99
CA ILE A 479 -9.44 -25.08 14.22
C ILE A 479 -10.16 -26.09 15.09
N ARG A 480 -11.37 -25.75 15.52
CA ARG A 480 -12.32 -26.81 15.94
C ARG A 480 -12.73 -27.57 14.68
N ASP A 481 -12.81 -28.89 14.81
CA ASP A 481 -13.37 -29.78 13.76
C ASP A 481 -14.50 -29.05 13.02
N VAL A 482 -14.21 -28.70 11.77
CA VAL A 482 -15.26 -28.25 10.86
C VAL A 482 -16.18 -29.45 10.75
N GLY A 483 -17.36 -29.36 11.37
CA GLY A 483 -18.35 -30.42 11.30
C GLY A 483 -18.48 -30.83 9.84
N ARG A 484 -18.34 -32.13 9.58
CA ARG A 484 -18.43 -32.74 8.24
C ARG A 484 -19.55 -32.08 7.48
N ILE A 485 -19.19 -31.23 6.52
CA ILE A 485 -20.13 -30.79 5.50
C ILE A 485 -20.38 -32.05 4.68
N THR A 486 -21.47 -32.72 4.98
CA THR A 486 -22.04 -33.73 4.10
C THR A 486 -22.55 -32.98 2.87
N VAL A 487 -21.89 -33.26 1.74
CA VAL A 487 -22.28 -32.82 0.39
C VAL A 487 -23.69 -33.34 0.06
#